data_9a8ebd612a268007957bd6f7c4f15ce5
#
_entry.id   9a8ebd612a268007957bd6f7c4f15ce5
#
_cell.length_a   1.000
_cell.length_b   1.000
_cell.length_c   1.000
_cell.angle_alpha   90.00
_cell.angle_beta   90.00
_cell.angle_gamma   90.00
#
_symmetry.space_group_name_H-M   'P 1'
#
loop_
_entity.id
_entity.type
_entity.pdbx_description
1 polymer ?
#
loop_
_entity_poly.entity_id
_entity_poly.type
_entity_poly.pdbx_seq_one_letter_code
_entity_poly.pdbx_strand_id
1 'polypeptide(L)'
;MRTTNGGIGIQPISSSIPNGYELSQNYPNPFNPATKIKFNIPLSRGGAGEAGRGVLLKVYDVLGKEIAVLVNQNLKPGIYEIEWDASNIPSGVYFYSLITNEFTQTKKMVVLK
;
A
#
# COMPACT_ATOMS: atom_id res chain seq x y z
N MET A 1 10.32 3.65 16.81
CA MET A 1 10.01 4.28 16.66
C MET A 1 9.08 4.45 16.07
N ARG A 2 8.61 4.80 15.76
CA ARG A 2 7.70 4.93 15.24
C ARG A 2 7.58 5.74 14.30
N THR A 3 6.97 5.66 13.43
CA THR A 3 6.85 6.47 12.57
C THR A 3 5.91 7.20 12.80
N THR A 4 5.73 8.06 12.41
CA THR A 4 4.87 8.79 12.68
C THR A 4 4.38 9.50 11.71
N ASN A 5 4.43 9.35 10.65
CA ASN A 5 4.03 9.99 9.64
C ASN A 5 2.64 9.96 9.47
N GLY A 6 1.83 10.66 10.03
CA GLY A 6 0.42 10.74 9.79
C GLY A 6 -0.28 9.51 10.23
N GLY A 7 0.25 8.85 11.16
CA GLY A 7 -0.36 7.64 11.59
C GLY A 7 -0.19 6.49 10.64
N ILE A 8 0.64 6.67 9.65
CA ILE A 8 0.85 5.62 8.74
C ILE A 8 1.85 4.66 9.28
N GLY A 9 1.50 3.44 9.42
CA GLY A 9 2.41 2.43 9.87
C GLY A 9 2.24 1.22 9.02
N ILE A 10 3.33 0.71 8.48
CA ILE A 10 3.27 -0.52 7.74
C ILE A 10 3.59 -1.65 8.68
N GLN A 11 2.79 -2.71 8.66
CA GLN A 11 2.97 -3.81 9.56
C GLN A 11 2.98 -5.12 8.83
N PRO A 12 3.96 -5.97 9.12
CA PRO A 12 3.86 -7.34 8.61
C PRO A 12 2.78 -8.04 9.41
N ILE A 13 1.82 -8.65 8.73
CA ILE A 13 0.72 -9.30 9.42
C ILE A 13 0.77 -10.81 9.33
N SER A 14 1.78 -11.37 8.68
CA SER A 14 1.93 -12.80 8.60
C SER A 14 3.35 -13.12 8.21
N SER A 15 3.88 -14.21 8.76
CA SER A 15 5.20 -14.66 8.37
C SER A 15 5.12 -15.59 7.16
N SER A 16 3.93 -15.88 6.66
CA SER A 16 3.79 -16.69 5.47
C SER A 16 4.39 -15.95 4.27
N ILE A 17 4.94 -16.70 3.34
CA ILE A 17 5.46 -16.11 2.13
C ILE A 17 4.46 -16.36 1.02
N PRO A 18 3.87 -15.30 0.46
CA PRO A 18 2.85 -15.49 -0.55
C PRO A 18 3.44 -15.98 -1.87
N ASN A 19 2.59 -16.58 -2.68
CA ASN A 19 2.99 -17.10 -3.96
C ASN A 19 3.16 -16.02 -5.03
N GLY A 20 2.61 -14.87 -4.81
CA GLY A 20 2.69 -13.81 -5.81
C GLY A 20 2.34 -12.48 -5.21
N TYR A 21 2.50 -11.44 -6.02
CA TYR A 21 2.08 -10.12 -5.62
C TYR A 21 0.57 -10.05 -5.58
N GLU A 22 0.05 -9.23 -4.68
CA GLU A 22 -1.36 -8.96 -4.65
C GLU A 22 -1.60 -7.63 -3.96
N LEU A 23 -2.48 -6.83 -4.51
CA LEU A 23 -2.92 -5.60 -3.88
C LEU A 23 -4.40 -5.78 -3.58
N SER A 24 -4.77 -5.73 -2.32
CA SER A 24 -6.14 -5.96 -1.91
C SER A 24 -6.94 -4.68 -1.98
N GLN A 25 -8.27 -4.82 -2.05
CA GLN A 25 -9.14 -3.67 -1.96
C GLN A 25 -9.05 -3.13 -0.54
N ASN A 26 -8.96 -1.82 -0.41
CA ASN A 26 -8.89 -1.20 0.91
C ASN A 26 -10.18 -1.48 1.68
N TYR A 27 -10.06 -1.50 3.00
CA TYR A 27 -11.23 -1.74 3.84
C TYR A 27 -11.12 -0.90 5.11
N PRO A 28 -12.15 -0.18 5.45
CA PRO A 28 -13.45 -0.07 4.77
C PRO A 28 -13.36 0.73 3.47
N ASN A 29 -14.35 0.56 2.62
CA ASN A 29 -14.43 1.28 1.38
C ASN A 29 -15.92 1.39 0.98
N PRO A 30 -16.54 2.56 1.00
CA PRO A 30 -15.95 3.87 1.28
C PRO A 30 -15.45 4.00 2.70
N PHE A 31 -14.59 4.98 2.95
CA PHE A 31 -14.03 5.15 4.29
C PHE A 31 -14.04 6.59 4.74
N ASN A 32 -13.94 6.78 6.08
CA ASN A 32 -14.00 8.09 6.67
C ASN A 32 -13.40 8.03 8.07
N PRO A 33 -12.23 8.61 8.29
CA PRO A 33 -11.27 9.04 7.27
C PRO A 33 -10.16 8.02 7.05
N ALA A 34 -10.20 6.88 7.71
CA ALA A 34 -9.10 5.93 7.68
C ALA A 34 -9.50 4.63 7.02
N THR A 35 -8.55 4.00 6.38
CA THR A 35 -8.75 2.72 5.74
C THR A 35 -7.46 1.92 5.84
N LYS A 36 -7.55 0.63 5.62
CA LYS A 36 -6.38 -0.25 5.62
C LYS A 36 -6.21 -0.86 4.25
N ILE A 37 -4.96 -0.98 3.84
CA ILE A 37 -4.60 -1.57 2.54
C ILE A 37 -3.64 -2.72 2.81
N LYS A 38 -3.96 -3.89 2.29
CA LYS A 38 -3.14 -5.07 2.48
C LYS A 38 -2.50 -5.44 1.15
N PHE A 39 -1.26 -5.88 1.19
CA PHE A 39 -0.59 -6.30 -0.04
C PHE A 39 0.41 -7.40 0.25
N ASN A 40 0.70 -8.19 -0.78
CA ASN A 40 1.60 -9.35 -0.69
C ASN A 40 2.84 -9.12 -1.51
N ILE A 41 4.00 -9.46 -0.92
CA ILE A 41 5.30 -9.41 -1.60
C ILE A 41 5.86 -10.82 -1.62
N PRO A 42 5.98 -11.44 -2.80
CA PRO A 42 6.51 -12.81 -2.88
C PRO A 42 8.03 -12.83 -2.89
N LEU A 43 8.58 -14.03 -2.89
CA LEU A 43 10.01 -14.16 -3.05
C LEU A 43 10.41 -13.61 -4.40
N SER A 44 11.58 -12.99 -4.42
CA SER A 44 12.09 -12.46 -5.66
C SER A 44 12.60 -13.60 -6.53
N ARG A 45 12.37 -13.48 -7.85
CA ARG A 45 12.96 -14.44 -8.71
C ARG A 45 14.43 -14.25 -8.68
N GLY A 46 15.20 -15.19 -8.98
CA GLY A 46 16.62 -15.08 -9.00
C GLY A 46 17.29 -15.18 -7.65
N GLY A 47 16.55 -15.52 -6.62
CA GLY A 47 17.18 -15.81 -5.35
C GLY A 47 17.53 -14.62 -4.49
N ALA A 48 17.02 -13.48 -4.82
CA ALA A 48 17.34 -12.29 -4.04
C ALA A 48 16.30 -12.02 -2.96
N GLY A 49 15.56 -13.02 -2.57
CA GLY A 49 14.43 -12.80 -1.69
C GLY A 49 14.74 -12.21 -0.36
N GLU A 50 15.90 -12.53 0.20
CA GLU A 50 16.17 -12.04 1.51
C GLU A 50 16.62 -10.62 1.56
N ALA A 51 17.06 -10.07 0.45
CA ALA A 51 17.48 -8.70 0.43
C ALA A 51 16.31 -7.74 0.40
N GLY A 52 15.14 -8.24 0.11
CA GLY A 52 13.99 -7.37 -0.06
C GLY A 52 14.01 -6.70 -1.41
N ARG A 53 13.03 -5.85 -1.65
CA ARG A 53 12.96 -5.12 -2.91
C ARG A 53 12.26 -3.82 -2.66
N GLY A 54 12.49 -2.86 -3.53
CA GLY A 54 11.88 -1.56 -3.42
C GLY A 54 10.39 -1.65 -3.67
N VAL A 55 9.61 -1.11 -2.78
CA VAL A 55 8.15 -1.12 -2.87
C VAL A 55 7.63 0.29 -2.71
N LEU A 56 6.78 0.70 -3.64
CA LEU A 56 6.09 1.97 -3.55
C LEU A 56 4.60 1.70 -3.49
N LEU A 57 3.91 2.41 -2.60
CA LEU A 57 2.45 2.41 -2.58
C LEU A 57 2.04 3.87 -2.62
N LYS A 58 1.42 4.30 -3.69
CA LYS A 58 1.11 5.70 -3.93
C LYS A 58 -0.36 5.91 -4.13
N VAL A 59 -0.84 7.11 -3.79
CA VAL A 59 -2.24 7.48 -3.98
C VAL A 59 -2.32 8.62 -4.98
N TYR A 60 -3.30 8.54 -5.86
CA TYR A 60 -3.51 9.51 -6.92
C TYR A 60 -4.95 9.99 -6.92
N ASP A 61 -5.17 11.22 -7.38
CA ASP A 61 -6.53 11.71 -7.56
C ASP A 61 -7.05 11.29 -8.95
N VAL A 62 -8.27 11.72 -9.30
CA VAL A 62 -8.87 11.30 -10.56
C VAL A 62 -8.16 11.85 -11.78
N LEU A 63 -7.34 12.88 -11.61
CA LEU A 63 -6.57 13.42 -12.71
C LEU A 63 -5.22 12.74 -12.85
N GLY A 64 -4.94 11.78 -12.00
CA GLY A 64 -3.66 11.09 -12.05
C GLY A 64 -2.55 11.78 -11.30
N LYS A 65 -2.88 12.80 -10.50
CA LYS A 65 -1.87 13.51 -9.77
C LYS A 65 -1.54 12.75 -8.49
N GLU A 66 -0.26 12.55 -8.20
CA GLU A 66 0.16 11.87 -6.99
C GLU A 66 -0.11 12.77 -5.80
N ILE A 67 -0.85 12.28 -4.82
CA ILE A 67 -1.19 13.06 -3.66
C ILE A 67 -0.59 12.50 -2.37
N ALA A 68 -0.11 11.28 -2.38
CA ALA A 68 0.52 10.72 -1.19
C ALA A 68 1.38 9.53 -1.57
N VAL A 69 2.43 9.31 -0.79
CA VAL A 69 3.25 8.10 -0.90
C VAL A 69 3.12 7.40 0.45
N LEU A 70 2.51 6.25 0.46
CA LEU A 70 2.23 5.54 1.70
C LEU A 70 3.35 4.58 2.08
N VAL A 71 4.02 4.01 1.10
CA VAL A 71 5.15 3.11 1.33
C VAL A 71 6.23 3.43 0.31
N ASN A 72 7.46 3.56 0.79
CA ASN A 72 8.59 3.79 -0.08
C ASN A 72 9.81 3.21 0.63
N GLN A 73 9.96 1.91 0.57
CA GLN A 73 11.07 1.27 1.25
C GLN A 73 11.27 -0.14 0.72
N ASN A 74 12.36 -0.75 1.10
CA ASN A 74 12.62 -2.14 0.74
C ASN A 74 11.86 -3.04 1.71
N LEU A 75 11.17 -4.02 1.18
CA LEU A 75 10.43 -4.97 1.99
C LEU A 75 10.83 -6.39 1.63
N LYS A 76 10.95 -7.21 2.64
CA LYS A 76 11.18 -8.62 2.46
C LYS A 76 9.89 -9.31 2.07
N PRO A 77 9.96 -10.54 1.54
CA PRO A 77 8.73 -11.26 1.23
C PRO A 77 7.83 -11.36 2.45
N GLY A 78 6.54 -11.22 2.25
CA GLY A 78 5.58 -11.29 3.34
C GLY A 78 4.26 -10.66 2.97
N ILE A 79 3.37 -10.62 3.94
CA ILE A 79 2.07 -10.00 3.81
C ILE A 79 2.05 -8.79 4.71
N TYR A 80 1.72 -7.64 4.14
CA TYR A 80 1.80 -6.37 4.85
C TYR A 80 0.47 -5.64 4.84
N GLU A 81 0.30 -4.77 5.83
CA GLU A 81 -0.89 -3.94 5.91
C GLU A 81 -0.47 -2.54 6.30
N ILE A 82 -1.11 -1.54 5.72
CA ILE A 82 -0.84 -0.17 6.08
C ILE A 82 -2.16 0.53 6.34
N GLU A 83 -2.20 1.40 7.32
CA GLU A 83 -3.37 2.19 7.60
C GLU A 83 -3.14 3.59 7.08
N TRP A 84 -4.12 4.16 6.39
CA TRP A 84 -4.01 5.50 5.84
C TRP A 84 -5.15 6.35 6.34
N ASP A 85 -4.78 7.53 6.83
CA ASP A 85 -5.74 8.50 7.32
C ASP A 85 -5.82 9.61 6.27
N ALA A 86 -6.98 9.74 5.66
CA ALA A 86 -7.20 10.68 4.59
C ALA A 86 -7.90 11.95 5.07
N SER A 87 -7.67 12.34 6.31
CA SER A 87 -8.32 13.52 6.88
C SER A 87 -8.02 14.79 6.11
N ASN A 88 -6.88 14.83 5.44
CA ASN A 88 -6.44 16.04 4.77
C ASN A 88 -6.92 16.18 3.35
N ILE A 89 -7.66 15.25 2.83
CA ILE A 89 -8.12 15.32 1.44
C ILE A 89 -9.64 15.31 1.40
N PRO A 90 -10.23 15.90 0.36
CA PRO A 90 -11.69 15.96 0.28
C PRO A 90 -12.32 14.63 -0.10
N SER A 91 -13.60 14.51 0.13
CA SER A 91 -14.36 13.36 -0.31
C SER A 91 -14.22 13.21 -1.81
N GLY A 92 -14.18 11.98 -2.27
CA GLY A 92 -14.08 11.74 -3.70
C GLY A 92 -13.49 10.38 -3.99
N VAL A 93 -13.18 10.18 -5.27
CA VAL A 93 -12.61 8.95 -5.77
C VAL A 93 -11.10 9.13 -5.92
N TYR A 94 -10.38 8.13 -5.45
CA TYR A 94 -8.93 8.14 -5.53
C TYR A 94 -8.46 6.76 -5.99
N PHE A 95 -7.22 6.70 -6.46
CA PHE A 95 -6.63 5.45 -6.90
C PHE A 95 -5.35 5.21 -6.12
N TYR A 96 -5.02 3.97 -5.88
CA TYR A 96 -3.76 3.65 -5.23
C TYR A 96 -3.08 2.52 -6.01
N SER A 97 -1.75 2.62 -6.10
CA SER A 97 -0.96 1.68 -6.90
C SER A 97 0.16 1.09 -6.07
N LEU A 98 0.32 -0.21 -6.18
CA LEU A 98 1.45 -0.91 -5.62
C LEU A 98 2.45 -1.10 -6.76
N ILE A 99 3.66 -0.60 -6.59
CA ILE A 99 4.66 -0.57 -7.65
C ILE A 99 5.96 -1.16 -7.16
N THR A 100 6.45 -2.16 -7.88
CA THR A 100 7.79 -2.69 -7.67
C THR A 100 8.45 -2.76 -9.04
N ASN A 101 9.70 -3.22 -9.11
CA ASN A 101 10.35 -3.30 -10.40
C ASN A 101 9.81 -4.43 -11.26
N GLU A 102 8.94 -5.28 -10.75
CA GLU A 102 8.39 -6.36 -11.54
C GLU A 102 6.87 -6.47 -11.45
N PHE A 103 6.20 -5.51 -10.84
CA PHE A 103 4.75 -5.60 -10.66
C PHE A 103 4.16 -4.22 -10.44
N THR A 104 3.00 -3.99 -11.02
CA THR A 104 2.23 -2.77 -10.76
C THR A 104 0.75 -3.13 -10.81
N GLN A 105 0.02 -2.71 -9.81
CA GLN A 105 -1.42 -2.88 -9.81
C GLN A 105 -2.06 -1.66 -9.18
N THR A 106 -3.20 -1.24 -9.71
CA THR A 106 -3.92 -0.06 -9.24
C THR A 106 -5.34 -0.44 -8.89
N LYS A 107 -5.83 0.13 -7.80
CA LYS A 107 -7.22 -0.06 -7.39
C LYS A 107 -7.84 1.28 -7.04
N LYS A 108 -9.17 1.30 -6.99
CA LYS A 108 -9.94 2.50 -6.72
C LYS A 108 -10.44 2.47 -5.29
N MET A 109 -10.52 3.63 -4.66
CA MET A 109 -11.12 3.75 -3.34
C MET A 109 -11.94 5.03 -3.27
N VAL A 110 -12.85 5.09 -2.31
CA VAL A 110 -13.75 6.22 -2.15
C VAL A 110 -13.64 6.75 -0.73
N VAL A 111 -13.42 8.06 -0.62
CA VAL A 111 -13.42 8.76 0.65
C VAL A 111 -14.75 9.46 0.79
N LEU A 112 -15.47 9.17 1.89
CA LEU A 112 -16.73 9.79 2.12
C LEU A 112 -16.70 10.43 3.48
N LYS A 113 -16.66 11.71 3.53
CA LYS A 113 -16.64 12.43 4.79
C LYS A 113 -17.99 13.01 5.13
#